data_bf8772558f93ff879536eb11cb49c4c4
#
_entry.id   bf8772558f93ff879536eb11cb49c4c4
#
_cell.length_a   1.000
_cell.length_b   1.000
_cell.length_c   1.000
_cell.angle_alpha   90.00
_cell.angle_beta   90.00
_cell.angle_gamma   90.00
#
_symmetry.space_group_name_H-M   'P 1'
#
loop_
_entity.id
_entity.type
_entity.pdbx_description
1 polymer ?
#
loop_
_entity_poly.entity_id
_entity_poly.type
_entity_poly.pdbx_seq_one_letter_code
_entity_poly.pdbx_strand_id
1 'polypeptide(L)'
;SNTGPFGDAFAPPYDDPYVVTSGSTTGSSESLADVQPPNDQAAEKAVLGAMLLSKDLPPLMHQIVRAEDFYTPAHGRIYDAIIKLSSNEEPADAVTVADQLEKDGELERIGGRPYLHTLIESVPSPASGPYYAQIVAEKALLRRLIDAGMRITSYGYAATEGMEVEEMVNRCLLYTSDAADEG
;
A
#
# COMPACT_ATOMS: atom_id res chain seq x y z
N SER A 1 12.76 -54.98 -16.22
CA SER A 1 13.08 -55.05 -14.80
C SER A 1 14.39 -54.31 -14.53
N ASN A 2 14.32 -53.06 -14.19
CA ASN A 2 15.44 -52.34 -13.58
C ASN A 2 14.87 -51.20 -12.71
N THR A 3 14.54 -51.59 -11.47
CA THR A 3 14.23 -50.66 -10.41
C THR A 3 15.53 -50.23 -9.77
N GLY A 4 16.02 -49.03 -10.10
CA GLY A 4 17.16 -48.42 -9.41
C GLY A 4 16.76 -47.90 -8.02
N PRO A 5 17.71 -47.77 -7.07
CA PRO A 5 17.47 -47.60 -5.63
C PRO A 5 17.15 -46.15 -5.20
N PHE A 6 16.53 -45.33 -6.02
CA PHE A 6 16.16 -43.95 -5.69
C PHE A 6 14.67 -43.66 -5.92
N GLY A 7 13.83 -44.67 -5.60
CA GLY A 7 12.39 -44.47 -5.50
C GLY A 7 12.02 -43.99 -4.10
N ASP A 8 11.19 -42.95 -4.04
CA ASP A 8 10.29 -42.59 -2.92
C ASP A 8 10.85 -42.10 -1.57
N ALA A 9 11.87 -41.24 -1.55
CA ALA A 9 12.30 -40.64 -0.29
C ALA A 9 12.50 -39.14 -0.31
N PHE A 10 11.80 -38.39 -1.14
CA PHE A 10 11.85 -36.91 -1.04
C PHE A 10 10.49 -36.26 -1.37
N ALA A 11 9.47 -36.60 -0.59
CA ALA A 11 8.33 -35.73 -0.45
C ALA A 11 8.66 -34.72 0.68
N PRO A 12 8.66 -33.42 0.44
CA PRO A 12 8.87 -32.46 1.49
C PRO A 12 7.69 -32.52 2.47
N PRO A 13 7.92 -32.48 3.80
CA PRO A 13 6.86 -32.48 4.80
C PRO A 13 6.23 -31.09 4.96
N TYR A 14 5.94 -30.41 3.86
CA TYR A 14 5.31 -29.10 3.86
C TYR A 14 4.08 -29.15 2.97
N ASP A 15 2.91 -29.14 3.62
CA ASP A 15 1.68 -28.75 2.95
C ASP A 15 1.84 -27.29 2.56
N ASP A 16 2.29 -27.04 1.32
CA ASP A 16 2.34 -25.72 0.73
C ASP A 16 0.89 -25.28 0.45
N PRO A 17 0.34 -24.30 1.17
CA PRO A 17 -1.01 -23.83 0.93
C PRO A 17 -1.18 -23.17 -0.44
N TYR A 18 -0.10 -23.07 -1.24
CA TYR A 18 -0.09 -22.53 -2.59
C TYR A 18 0.00 -23.60 -3.69
N VAL A 19 0.00 -24.89 -3.35
CA VAL A 19 -0.19 -25.94 -4.37
C VAL A 19 -1.64 -25.86 -4.84
N VAL A 20 -1.85 -25.13 -5.93
CA VAL A 20 -3.10 -25.16 -6.69
C VAL A 20 -3.24 -26.56 -7.27
N THR A 21 -3.93 -27.45 -6.57
CA THR A 21 -4.37 -28.73 -7.12
C THR A 21 -5.24 -28.40 -8.34
N SER A 22 -4.83 -28.94 -9.49
CA SER A 22 -5.55 -28.84 -10.77
C SER A 22 -6.91 -29.56 -10.66
N GLY A 23 -7.83 -28.95 -9.93
CA GLY A 23 -9.24 -29.29 -9.95
C GLY A 23 -9.89 -28.44 -11.05
N SER A 24 -10.39 -29.11 -12.07
CA SER A 24 -11.16 -28.55 -13.18
C SER A 24 -12.35 -27.75 -12.64
N THR A 25 -12.15 -26.47 -12.42
CA THR A 25 -13.24 -25.50 -12.32
C THR A 25 -12.99 -24.47 -13.42
N THR A 26 -13.90 -24.39 -14.36
CA THR A 26 -14.08 -23.34 -15.33
C THR A 26 -14.25 -22.00 -14.61
N GLY A 27 -13.16 -21.46 -14.11
CA GLY A 27 -13.01 -20.12 -13.59
C GLY A 27 -11.94 -19.47 -14.43
N SER A 28 -12.29 -18.39 -15.11
CA SER A 28 -11.41 -17.49 -15.83
C SER A 28 -10.12 -17.33 -15.03
N SER A 29 -8.98 -17.65 -15.67
CA SER A 29 -7.66 -17.31 -15.15
C SER A 29 -7.58 -15.78 -15.09
N GLU A 30 -8.00 -15.21 -13.98
CA GLU A 30 -7.70 -13.81 -13.69
C GLU A 30 -6.17 -13.71 -13.66
N SER A 31 -5.63 -13.07 -14.66
CA SER A 31 -4.22 -12.68 -14.69
C SER A 31 -3.95 -11.87 -13.42
N LEU A 32 -2.81 -12.12 -12.76
CA LEU A 32 -2.37 -11.30 -11.62
C LEU A 32 -2.37 -9.80 -11.94
N ALA A 33 -2.33 -9.45 -13.24
CA ALA A 33 -2.44 -8.07 -13.73
C ALA A 33 -3.86 -7.48 -13.58
N ASP A 34 -4.90 -8.31 -13.46
CA ASP A 34 -6.30 -7.86 -13.33
C ASP A 34 -6.77 -7.75 -11.87
N VAL A 35 -5.93 -8.18 -10.92
CA VAL A 35 -6.25 -8.10 -9.48
C VAL A 35 -5.98 -6.69 -8.97
N GLN A 36 -7.01 -6.06 -8.39
CA GLN A 36 -6.86 -4.75 -7.77
C GLN A 36 -5.85 -4.80 -6.62
N PRO A 37 -4.86 -3.87 -6.58
CA PRO A 37 -3.91 -3.81 -5.47
C PRO A 37 -4.60 -3.70 -4.11
N PRO A 38 -4.04 -4.28 -3.04
CA PRO A 38 -4.60 -4.17 -1.69
C PRO A 38 -4.83 -2.71 -1.29
N ASN A 39 -6.04 -2.38 -0.90
CA ASN A 39 -6.42 -1.04 -0.43
C ASN A 39 -7.64 -1.12 0.49
N ASP A 40 -7.88 -0.07 1.26
CA ASP A 40 -9.07 0.09 2.06
C ASP A 40 -9.54 1.55 1.98
N GLN A 41 -10.46 1.83 1.08
CA GLN A 41 -11.00 3.17 0.84
C GLN A 41 -11.72 3.73 2.06
N ALA A 42 -12.42 2.89 2.81
CA ALA A 42 -13.13 3.32 4.01
C ALA A 42 -12.14 3.75 5.10
N ALA A 43 -11.07 2.99 5.30
CA ALA A 43 -10.01 3.34 6.25
C ALA A 43 -9.29 4.64 5.84
N GLU A 44 -8.98 4.82 4.55
CA GLU A 44 -8.36 6.06 4.05
C GLU A 44 -9.21 7.28 4.32
N LYS A 45 -10.51 7.21 4.02
CA LYS A 45 -11.46 8.29 4.30
C LYS A 45 -11.58 8.56 5.80
N ALA A 46 -11.63 7.51 6.61
CA ALA A 46 -11.75 7.63 8.08
C ALA A 46 -10.49 8.27 8.70
N VAL A 47 -9.29 7.96 8.22
CA VAL A 47 -8.05 8.62 8.65
C VAL A 47 -8.13 10.11 8.40
N LEU A 48 -8.42 10.52 7.16
CA LEU A 48 -8.46 11.92 6.77
C LEU A 48 -9.57 12.69 7.51
N GLY A 49 -10.75 12.10 7.59
CA GLY A 49 -11.87 12.69 8.31
C GLY A 49 -11.56 12.88 9.80
N ALA A 50 -10.93 11.90 10.45
CA ALA A 50 -10.50 12.01 11.85
C ALA A 50 -9.48 13.14 12.05
N MET A 51 -8.51 13.27 11.13
CA MET A 51 -7.51 14.33 11.17
C MET A 51 -8.14 15.73 11.00
N LEU A 52 -9.18 15.86 10.18
CA LEU A 52 -9.92 17.11 10.00
C LEU A 52 -10.75 17.50 11.22
N LEU A 53 -11.15 16.52 12.03
CA LEU A 53 -11.95 16.73 13.24
C LEU A 53 -11.14 16.99 14.50
N SER A 54 -9.89 16.51 14.57
CA SER A 54 -9.06 16.60 15.78
C SER A 54 -7.68 17.13 15.46
N LYS A 55 -7.32 18.26 16.05
CA LYS A 55 -6.01 18.91 15.89
C LYS A 55 -4.84 18.09 16.46
N ASP A 56 -5.11 17.16 17.34
CA ASP A 56 -4.08 16.36 18.02
C ASP A 56 -3.71 15.10 17.20
N LEU A 57 -4.55 14.72 16.23
CA LEU A 57 -4.33 13.52 15.43
C LEU A 57 -3.27 13.67 14.33
N PRO A 58 -3.13 14.79 13.59
CA PRO A 58 -2.16 14.86 12.50
C PRO A 58 -0.73 14.51 12.89
N PRO A 59 -0.15 15.01 14.02
CA PRO A 59 1.19 14.61 14.43
C PRO A 59 1.31 13.13 14.75
N LEU A 60 0.27 12.55 15.36
CA LEU A 60 0.23 11.14 15.70
C LEU A 60 0.12 10.25 14.45
N MET A 61 -0.75 10.64 13.50
CA MET A 61 -0.91 9.93 12.24
C MET A 61 0.37 9.93 11.41
N HIS A 62 1.13 11.01 11.44
CA HIS A 62 2.39 11.14 10.71
C HIS A 62 3.46 10.12 11.14
N GLN A 63 3.33 9.56 12.35
CA GLN A 63 4.18 8.46 12.83
C GLN A 63 3.78 7.09 12.26
N ILE A 64 2.56 6.96 11.74
CA ILE A 64 1.99 5.68 11.31
C ILE A 64 1.92 5.57 9.79
N VAL A 65 1.48 6.64 9.12
CA VAL A 65 1.27 6.68 7.66
C VAL A 65 1.92 7.91 7.03
N ARG A 66 2.24 7.77 5.75
CA ARG A 66 2.73 8.85 4.89
C ARG A 66 1.79 9.05 3.71
N ALA A 67 1.93 10.15 2.98
CA ALA A 67 1.09 10.45 1.82
C ALA A 67 1.10 9.35 0.76
N GLU A 68 2.26 8.75 0.50
CA GLU A 68 2.45 7.66 -0.46
C GLU A 68 1.78 6.34 -0.05
N ASP A 69 1.37 6.19 1.21
CA ASP A 69 0.68 5.00 1.70
C ASP A 69 -0.80 4.98 1.29
N PHE A 70 -1.36 6.12 0.88
CA PHE A 70 -2.72 6.18 0.38
C PHE A 70 -2.80 5.62 -1.05
N TYR A 71 -3.72 4.70 -1.26
CA TYR A 71 -3.98 4.13 -2.59
C TYR A 71 -4.60 5.15 -3.54
N THR A 72 -5.50 5.98 -3.02
CA THR A 72 -6.15 7.04 -3.80
C THR A 72 -5.28 8.28 -3.83
N PRO A 73 -4.83 8.74 -5.01
CA PRO A 73 -3.94 9.92 -5.12
C PRO A 73 -4.53 11.17 -4.48
N ALA A 74 -5.84 11.38 -4.59
CA ALA A 74 -6.54 12.51 -3.97
C ALA A 74 -6.37 12.48 -2.43
N HIS A 75 -6.42 11.31 -1.81
CA HIS A 75 -6.23 11.16 -0.36
C HIS A 75 -4.82 11.54 0.08
N GLY A 76 -3.80 11.14 -0.68
CA GLY A 76 -2.41 11.54 -0.42
C GLY A 76 -2.23 13.07 -0.46
N ARG A 77 -2.87 13.76 -1.40
CA ARG A 77 -2.83 15.23 -1.52
C ARG A 77 -3.52 15.91 -0.34
N ILE A 78 -4.67 15.42 0.07
CA ILE A 78 -5.39 15.93 1.25
C ILE A 78 -4.54 15.73 2.51
N TYR A 79 -3.96 14.54 2.67
CA TYR A 79 -3.07 14.23 3.78
C TYR A 79 -1.88 15.19 3.85
N ASP A 80 -1.19 15.43 2.74
CA ASP A 80 -0.08 16.38 2.68
C ASP A 80 -0.49 17.79 3.08
N ALA A 81 -1.65 18.28 2.64
CA ALA A 81 -2.17 19.57 3.02
C ALA A 81 -2.44 19.67 4.53
N ILE A 82 -3.03 18.61 5.13
CA ILE A 82 -3.27 18.55 6.57
C ILE A 82 -1.95 18.58 7.35
N ILE A 83 -0.98 17.77 6.96
CA ILE A 83 0.33 17.70 7.63
C ILE A 83 1.09 19.03 7.49
N LYS A 84 1.04 19.66 6.33
CA LYS A 84 1.66 20.98 6.10
C LYS A 84 1.13 22.02 7.06
N LEU A 85 -0.20 22.15 7.18
CA LEU A 85 -0.84 23.07 8.13
C LEU A 85 -0.50 22.75 9.58
N SER A 86 -0.61 21.49 9.95
CA SER A 86 -0.30 21.02 11.30
C SER A 86 1.17 21.29 11.69
N SER A 87 2.10 21.07 10.77
CA SER A 87 3.53 21.34 10.99
C SER A 87 3.85 22.83 11.18
N ASN A 88 3.03 23.71 10.63
CA ASN A 88 3.12 25.14 10.80
C ASN A 88 2.32 25.67 12.01
N GLU A 89 1.79 24.77 12.84
CA GLU A 89 0.93 25.10 13.97
C GLU A 89 -0.37 25.84 13.56
N GLU A 90 -0.77 25.68 12.31
CA GLU A 90 -2.01 26.21 11.76
C GLU A 90 -3.16 25.21 11.93
N PRO A 91 -4.41 25.68 12.11
CA PRO A 91 -5.56 24.79 12.12
C PRO A 91 -5.68 24.00 10.82
N ALA A 92 -5.95 22.71 10.91
CA ALA A 92 -6.11 21.82 9.77
C ALA A 92 -7.53 21.25 9.72
N ASP A 93 -8.53 22.10 9.65
CA ASP A 93 -9.94 21.76 9.47
C ASP A 93 -10.35 21.81 8.00
N ALA A 94 -11.61 21.48 7.69
CA ALA A 94 -12.10 21.45 6.32
C ALA A 94 -11.98 22.79 5.59
N VAL A 95 -12.07 23.91 6.31
CA VAL A 95 -11.99 25.26 5.71
C VAL A 95 -10.54 25.58 5.36
N THR A 96 -9.62 25.44 6.30
CA THR A 96 -8.20 25.76 6.11
C THR A 96 -7.51 24.81 5.12
N VAL A 97 -7.86 23.53 5.16
CA VAL A 97 -7.34 22.52 4.20
C VAL A 97 -7.85 22.81 2.79
N ALA A 98 -9.14 23.17 2.63
CA ALA A 98 -9.66 23.57 1.32
C ALA A 98 -8.93 24.82 0.77
N ASP A 99 -8.68 25.83 1.61
CA ASP A 99 -7.93 27.02 1.23
C ASP A 99 -6.49 26.68 0.80
N GLN A 100 -5.82 25.81 1.56
CA GLN A 100 -4.47 25.36 1.22
C GLN A 100 -4.44 24.58 -0.11
N LEU A 101 -5.39 23.69 -0.34
CA LEU A 101 -5.51 22.94 -1.59
C LEU A 101 -5.84 23.83 -2.77
N GLU A 102 -6.62 24.89 -2.56
CA GLU A 102 -6.91 25.89 -3.59
C GLU A 102 -5.65 26.68 -3.98
N LYS A 103 -4.85 27.13 -3.01
CA LYS A 103 -3.57 27.76 -3.23
C LYS A 103 -2.58 26.87 -3.99
N ASP A 104 -2.59 25.59 -3.70
CA ASP A 104 -1.74 24.59 -4.35
C ASP A 104 -2.29 24.13 -5.72
N GLY A 105 -3.47 24.63 -6.15
CA GLY A 105 -4.12 24.26 -7.41
C GLY A 105 -4.66 22.82 -7.45
N GLU A 106 -4.88 22.20 -6.30
CA GLU A 106 -5.27 20.79 -6.15
C GLU A 106 -6.74 20.58 -5.73
N LEU A 107 -7.44 21.65 -5.31
CA LEU A 107 -8.77 21.52 -4.71
C LEU A 107 -9.78 20.80 -5.62
N GLU A 108 -9.84 21.14 -6.90
CA GLU A 108 -10.76 20.47 -7.85
C GLU A 108 -10.39 19.00 -8.08
N ARG A 109 -9.09 18.69 -8.10
CA ARG A 109 -8.60 17.33 -8.32
C ARG A 109 -8.95 16.36 -7.19
N ILE A 110 -9.10 16.87 -5.97
CA ILE A 110 -9.48 16.03 -4.83
C ILE A 110 -10.99 15.85 -4.70
N GLY A 111 -11.79 16.55 -5.50
CA GLY A 111 -13.25 16.51 -5.46
C GLY A 111 -13.91 17.77 -4.89
N GLY A 112 -13.13 18.83 -4.67
CA GLY A 112 -13.61 20.10 -4.17
C GLY A 112 -13.94 20.11 -2.67
N ARG A 113 -14.43 21.25 -2.18
CA ARG A 113 -14.84 21.42 -0.77
C ARG A 113 -15.85 20.38 -0.28
N PRO A 114 -16.87 19.98 -1.08
CA PRO A 114 -17.82 18.98 -0.64
C PRO A 114 -17.19 17.64 -0.27
N TYR A 115 -16.11 17.26 -0.93
CA TYR A 115 -15.43 16.01 -0.62
C TYR A 115 -14.79 15.99 0.78
N LEU A 116 -14.26 17.11 1.24
CA LEU A 116 -13.74 17.24 2.60
C LEU A 116 -14.84 17.03 3.66
N HIS A 117 -16.06 17.51 3.41
CA HIS A 117 -17.20 17.25 4.27
C HIS A 117 -17.61 15.77 4.22
N THR A 118 -17.56 15.13 3.07
CA THR A 118 -17.79 13.68 2.94
C THR A 118 -16.80 12.87 3.78
N LEU A 119 -15.53 13.29 3.83
CA LEU A 119 -14.51 12.63 4.69
C LEU A 119 -14.87 12.74 6.17
N ILE A 120 -15.29 13.91 6.61
CA ILE A 120 -15.71 14.14 8.01
C ILE A 120 -16.92 13.25 8.36
N GLU A 121 -17.92 13.18 7.49
CA GLU A 121 -19.12 12.37 7.68
C GLU A 121 -18.82 10.85 7.67
N SER A 122 -17.72 10.43 7.05
CA SER A 122 -17.36 9.01 6.95
C SER A 122 -16.66 8.45 8.18
N VAL A 123 -16.36 9.28 9.18
CA VAL A 123 -15.62 8.88 10.39
C VAL A 123 -16.56 8.25 11.41
N PRO A 124 -16.41 6.95 11.71
CA PRO A 124 -17.23 6.33 12.77
C PRO A 124 -16.84 6.83 14.16
N SER A 125 -15.55 6.99 14.41
CA SER A 125 -15.01 7.50 15.68
C SER A 125 -13.64 8.16 15.46
N PRO A 126 -13.49 9.48 15.71
CA PRO A 126 -12.19 10.15 15.60
C PRO A 126 -11.12 9.54 16.52
N ALA A 127 -11.50 9.05 17.69
CA ALA A 127 -10.59 8.40 18.64
C ALA A 127 -9.95 7.11 18.06
N SER A 128 -10.59 6.48 17.10
CA SER A 128 -10.07 5.28 16.41
C SER A 128 -9.14 5.61 15.23
N GLY A 129 -8.83 6.86 15.00
CA GLY A 129 -7.96 7.33 13.92
C GLY A 129 -6.66 6.51 13.77
N PRO A 130 -5.89 6.27 14.84
CA PRO A 130 -4.68 5.47 14.77
C PRO A 130 -4.89 4.05 14.25
N TYR A 131 -6.00 3.41 14.57
CA TYR A 131 -6.35 2.08 14.04
C TYR A 131 -6.62 2.12 12.54
N TYR A 132 -7.34 3.14 12.07
CA TYR A 132 -7.58 3.32 10.63
C TYR A 132 -6.27 3.57 9.89
N ALA A 133 -5.37 4.37 10.48
CA ALA A 133 -4.05 4.62 9.92
C ALA A 133 -3.21 3.34 9.80
N GLN A 134 -3.27 2.44 10.78
CA GLN A 134 -2.60 1.14 10.71
C GLN A 134 -3.14 0.28 9.56
N ILE A 135 -4.45 0.25 9.33
CA ILE A 135 -5.05 -0.46 8.20
C ILE A 135 -4.49 0.07 6.87
N VAL A 136 -4.43 1.39 6.72
CA VAL A 136 -3.86 2.03 5.52
C VAL A 136 -2.38 1.64 5.36
N ALA A 137 -1.58 1.69 6.43
CA ALA A 137 -0.17 1.33 6.40
C ALA A 137 0.05 -0.14 6.04
N GLU A 138 -0.76 -1.06 6.56
CA GLU A 138 -0.70 -2.49 6.23
C GLU A 138 -1.02 -2.74 4.74
N LYS A 139 -2.04 -2.08 4.20
CA LYS A 139 -2.37 -2.19 2.77
C LYS A 139 -1.24 -1.63 1.89
N ALA A 140 -0.64 -0.53 2.29
CA ALA A 140 0.53 0.02 1.60
C ALA A 140 1.73 -0.93 1.64
N LEU A 141 1.97 -1.58 2.77
CA LEU A 141 3.04 -2.57 2.91
C LEU A 141 2.83 -3.77 1.96
N LEU A 142 1.59 -4.25 1.86
CA LEU A 142 1.24 -5.33 0.92
C LEU A 142 1.47 -4.90 -0.54
N ARG A 143 1.14 -3.67 -0.92
CA ARG A 143 1.44 -3.14 -2.26
C ARG A 143 2.94 -3.08 -2.52
N ARG A 144 3.75 -2.63 -1.55
CA ARG A 144 5.22 -2.65 -1.66
C ARG A 144 5.77 -4.06 -1.82
N LEU A 145 5.20 -5.04 -1.12
CA LEU A 145 5.57 -6.44 -1.28
C LEU A 145 5.28 -6.95 -2.70
N ILE A 146 4.11 -6.63 -3.24
CA ILE A 146 3.73 -6.98 -4.61
C ILE A 146 4.70 -6.35 -5.62
N ASP A 147 4.99 -5.05 -5.47
CA ASP A 147 5.92 -4.33 -6.36
C ASP A 147 7.33 -4.93 -6.30
N ALA A 148 7.81 -5.28 -5.11
CA ALA A 148 9.08 -5.96 -4.94
C ALA A 148 9.10 -7.33 -5.64
N GLY A 149 8.04 -8.12 -5.50
CA GLY A 149 7.89 -9.40 -6.17
C GLY A 149 7.87 -9.26 -7.70
N MET A 150 7.17 -8.26 -8.22
CA MET A 150 7.13 -7.97 -9.66
C MET A 150 8.50 -7.56 -10.20
N ARG A 151 9.26 -6.76 -9.46
CA ARG A 151 10.64 -6.39 -9.83
C ARG A 151 11.56 -7.59 -9.85
N ILE A 152 11.51 -8.44 -8.83
CA ILE A 152 12.29 -9.68 -8.78
C ILE A 152 11.97 -10.58 -9.98
N THR A 153 10.68 -10.74 -10.29
CA THR A 153 10.23 -11.49 -11.47
C THR A 153 10.77 -10.88 -12.75
N SER A 154 10.72 -9.55 -12.90
CA SER A 154 11.22 -8.87 -14.10
C SER A 154 12.73 -9.04 -14.28
N TYR A 155 13.49 -9.08 -13.19
CA TYR A 155 14.93 -9.37 -13.27
C TYR A 155 15.20 -10.79 -13.80
N GLY A 156 14.41 -11.79 -13.38
CA GLY A 156 14.51 -13.14 -13.89
C GLY A 156 14.30 -13.22 -15.41
N TYR A 157 13.33 -12.49 -15.93
CA TYR A 157 13.09 -12.41 -17.39
C TYR A 157 14.18 -11.61 -18.12
N ALA A 158 14.72 -10.56 -17.54
CA ALA A 158 15.80 -9.76 -18.13
C ALA A 158 17.12 -10.54 -18.23
N ALA A 159 17.32 -11.62 -17.46
CA ALA A 159 18.47 -12.52 -17.58
C ALA A 159 18.61 -13.14 -18.97
N THR A 160 17.50 -13.29 -19.68
CA THR A 160 17.51 -13.81 -21.06
C THR A 160 18.06 -12.80 -22.07
N GLU A 161 18.25 -11.53 -21.71
CA GLU A 161 18.73 -10.44 -22.56
C GLU A 161 20.21 -10.08 -22.36
N GLY A 162 21.00 -10.91 -21.66
CA GLY A 162 22.46 -10.79 -21.56
C GLY A 162 23.01 -10.13 -20.31
N MET A 163 22.22 -9.98 -19.26
CA MET A 163 22.72 -9.58 -17.96
C MET A 163 23.28 -10.81 -17.19
N GLU A 164 24.42 -10.67 -16.54
CA GLU A 164 24.98 -11.74 -15.72
C GLU A 164 24.05 -12.12 -14.57
N VAL A 165 23.73 -13.41 -14.44
CA VAL A 165 22.80 -13.94 -13.43
C VAL A 165 23.24 -13.58 -12.01
N GLU A 166 24.54 -13.61 -11.75
CA GLU A 166 25.10 -13.27 -10.45
C GLU A 166 24.86 -11.78 -10.08
N GLU A 167 24.98 -10.87 -11.03
CA GLU A 167 24.67 -9.44 -10.83
C GLU A 167 23.18 -9.23 -10.50
N MET A 168 22.31 -9.97 -11.15
CA MET A 168 20.87 -9.87 -10.90
C MET A 168 20.48 -10.38 -9.52
N VAL A 169 21.04 -11.50 -9.09
CA VAL A 169 20.83 -12.05 -7.75
C VAL A 169 21.31 -11.04 -6.71
N ASN A 170 22.49 -10.43 -6.93
CA ASN A 170 23.01 -9.41 -6.03
C ASN A 170 22.10 -8.17 -5.97
N ARG A 171 21.53 -7.70 -7.07
CA ARG A 171 20.56 -6.60 -7.09
C ARG A 171 19.29 -6.94 -6.31
N CYS A 172 18.76 -8.16 -6.45
CA CYS A 172 17.62 -8.63 -5.68
C CYS A 172 17.91 -8.64 -4.17
N LEU A 173 19.07 -9.11 -3.76
CA LEU A 173 19.49 -9.15 -2.36
C LEU A 173 19.67 -7.75 -1.77
N LEU A 174 20.25 -6.81 -2.52
CA LEU A 174 20.39 -5.41 -2.11
C LEU A 174 19.01 -4.75 -1.95
N TYR A 175 18.10 -4.99 -2.88
CA TYR A 175 16.74 -4.43 -2.81
C TYR A 175 15.95 -4.95 -1.60
N THR A 176 16.06 -6.24 -1.27
CA THR A 176 15.41 -6.81 -0.07
C THR A 176 16.05 -6.33 1.22
N SER A 177 17.35 -6.04 1.23
CA SER A 177 18.06 -5.46 2.36
C SER A 177 17.64 -4.00 2.61
N ASP A 178 17.56 -3.16 1.57
CA ASP A 178 17.09 -1.77 1.67
C ASP A 178 15.63 -1.69 2.14
N ALA A 179 14.77 -2.57 1.66
CA ALA A 179 13.37 -2.63 2.11
C ALA A 179 13.23 -3.05 3.58
N ALA A 180 14.19 -3.80 4.13
CA ALA A 180 14.22 -4.20 5.53
C ALA A 180 14.80 -3.12 6.47
N ASP A 181 15.62 -2.21 5.95
CA ASP A 181 16.29 -1.15 6.74
C ASP A 181 15.43 0.12 6.89
N GLU A 182 14.33 0.23 6.15
CA GLU A 182 13.34 1.33 6.28
C GLU A 182 12.22 1.03 7.30
N GLY A 183 12.41 0.05 8.14
CA GLY A 183 11.47 -0.35 9.20
C GLY A 183 11.71 0.34 10.53
#